data_1267e96f645da846c7a61d8fd069c60c
#
_entry.id   1267e96f645da846c7a61d8fd069c60c
#
_cell.length_a   1.000
_cell.length_b   1.000
_cell.length_c   1.000
_cell.angle_alpha   90.00
_cell.angle_beta   90.00
_cell.angle_gamma   90.00
#
_symmetry.space_group_name_H-M   'P 1'
#
loop_
_entity.id
_entity.type
_entity.pdbx_description
1 polymer ?
#
loop_
_entity_poly.entity_id
_entity_poly.type
_entity_poly.pdbx_seq_one_letter_code
_entity_poly.pdbx_strand_id
1 'polypeptide(L)'
;MRPGATPGAGRRFLSAEDVSSLRRTRRYAVPRWMIERSAERRLAGDWRGALAVAKVDVTFDPAEVAASYGTAVASALVSDLRHLVPDLVRWHLPRVLGGRSTLDTDRVVVLAGYGDGTGGLPLAPYLHLRTSALFDGPQRLTLSFGGPSGEPSPGVFAARIEDWRVVRYLWDARHTEGLRAAAGGGGGRIPFFHEDGTPLTPQELAASVDDAAGRAERVTLLHQEGRVSDAFAAAGIDWDPAMPESARSWRGMDSEEILRSTAVDITRLETAVRRATAATGRERFLIANFWRGHIRLDVTDHSTGGRLRARVVESSRPAIAPSLPEAAWRRLPDLDLLRVGAIQPRRLHPLVVRALFPALEGPFGPPGPSLPRPVRVRCRGEWHEVVFRGGALRSPHTEEERRRESAMRAFGGAVAGCFAVEHSVTSGTGRLPKGLRAQRRELFMRAQHGDTPGVLELLDAGVDLRVRDGRRRGLLHVLPLLDHGELLPRLLEAGLDLEARDSLERTPLAVAVSELGSVPLVEALLDAGSRIDVIDSTELSLAQLIRRYRRKDLGFLRERVIAEHPGIGSEWYERWVEHGEEDEEQ
;
A
#
# COMPACT_ATOMS: atom_id res chain seq x y z
N MET A 1 15.58 32.45 20.64
CA MET A 1 16.61 31.38 20.80
C MET A 1 15.98 30.05 20.40
N ARG A 2 16.43 29.42 19.31
CA ARG A 2 16.06 28.05 18.95
C ARG A 2 16.87 27.09 19.83
N PRO A 3 16.28 26.00 20.38
CA PRO A 3 17.05 25.03 21.15
C PRO A 3 18.04 24.33 20.20
N GLY A 4 19.30 24.25 20.66
CA GLY A 4 20.41 23.68 19.90
C GLY A 4 20.17 22.23 19.50
N ALA A 5 20.55 21.89 18.27
CA ALA A 5 20.58 20.54 17.75
C ALA A 5 21.53 19.69 18.62
N THR A 6 21.03 18.58 19.13
CA THR A 6 21.81 17.58 19.85
C THR A 6 22.86 17.00 18.89
N PRO A 7 24.16 16.99 19.22
CA PRO A 7 25.18 16.35 18.38
C PRO A 7 24.97 14.83 18.46
N GLY A 8 24.71 14.18 17.33
CA GLY A 8 24.55 12.73 17.22
C GLY A 8 23.33 12.22 16.46
N ALA A 9 22.45 13.09 15.97
CA ALA A 9 21.36 12.68 15.08
C ALA A 9 21.90 12.47 13.66
N GLY A 10 22.49 11.31 13.39
CA GLY A 10 22.82 10.86 12.03
C GLY A 10 21.62 11.07 11.10
N ARG A 11 21.89 11.39 9.84
CA ARG A 11 20.87 11.69 8.82
C ARG A 11 19.89 10.53 8.73
N ARG A 12 18.61 10.79 8.98
CA ARG A 12 17.57 9.74 8.93
C ARG A 12 17.34 9.34 7.47
N PHE A 13 17.29 8.05 7.19
CA PHE A 13 16.97 7.53 5.85
C PHE A 13 15.53 7.81 5.41
N LEU A 14 14.62 8.02 6.37
CA LEU A 14 13.21 8.32 6.11
C LEU A 14 12.92 9.77 6.47
N SER A 15 12.19 10.45 5.61
CA SER A 15 11.58 11.74 5.93
C SER A 15 10.50 11.57 7.01
N ALA A 16 10.14 12.64 7.71
CA ALA A 16 9.04 12.61 8.67
C ALA A 16 7.70 12.23 8.02
N GLU A 17 7.53 12.58 6.75
CA GLU A 17 6.35 12.22 5.96
C GLU A 17 6.32 10.73 5.64
N ASP A 18 7.46 10.15 5.23
CA ASP A 18 7.58 8.71 4.97
C ASP A 18 7.32 7.90 6.25
N VAL A 19 7.92 8.29 7.38
CA VAL A 19 7.64 7.69 8.69
C VAL A 19 6.15 7.72 9.00
N SER A 20 5.49 8.87 8.75
CA SER A 20 4.04 9.00 8.97
C SER A 20 3.23 8.09 8.05
N SER A 21 3.60 7.99 6.77
CA SER A 21 2.94 7.14 5.77
C SER A 21 3.13 5.65 6.08
N LEU A 22 4.35 5.22 6.36
CA LEU A 22 4.66 3.84 6.74
C LEU A 22 3.98 3.42 8.05
N ARG A 23 3.94 4.31 9.06
CA ARG A 23 3.21 4.05 10.31
C ARG A 23 1.71 3.84 10.07
N ARG A 24 1.09 4.62 9.16
CA ARG A 24 -0.31 4.40 8.74
C ARG A 24 -0.47 3.06 8.04
N THR A 25 0.44 2.72 7.13
CA THR A 25 0.45 1.42 6.46
C THR A 25 0.43 0.28 7.49
N ARG A 26 1.34 0.31 8.48
CA ARG A 26 1.42 -0.74 9.52
C ARG A 26 0.20 -0.78 10.42
N ARG A 27 -0.54 0.32 10.56
CA ARG A 27 -1.76 0.39 11.36
C ARG A 27 -2.99 -0.14 10.63
N TYR A 28 -3.13 0.13 9.32
CA TYR A 28 -4.39 -0.02 8.61
C TYR A 28 -4.36 -1.04 7.46
N ALA A 29 -3.22 -1.25 6.79
CA ALA A 29 -3.18 -1.99 5.53
C ALA A 29 -3.44 -3.49 5.67
N VAL A 30 -3.13 -4.07 6.82
CA VAL A 30 -3.37 -5.49 7.14
C VAL A 30 -3.92 -5.56 8.56
N PRO A 31 -5.24 -5.41 8.74
CA PRO A 31 -5.85 -5.40 10.07
C PRO A 31 -5.71 -6.75 10.78
N ARG A 32 -5.78 -6.74 12.11
CA ARG A 32 -5.58 -7.94 12.93
C ARG A 32 -6.51 -9.09 12.56
N TRP A 33 -7.79 -8.82 12.33
CA TRP A 33 -8.76 -9.86 11.95
C TRP A 33 -8.37 -10.56 10.64
N MET A 34 -7.77 -9.82 9.68
CA MET A 34 -7.29 -10.39 8.42
C MET A 34 -6.15 -11.37 8.68
N ILE A 35 -5.18 -11.01 9.52
CA ILE A 35 -4.06 -11.89 9.91
C ILE A 35 -4.59 -13.16 10.58
N GLU A 36 -5.47 -13.01 11.57
CA GLU A 36 -6.00 -14.12 12.36
C GLU A 36 -6.82 -15.10 11.50
N ARG A 37 -7.80 -14.59 10.73
CA ARG A 37 -8.66 -15.42 9.87
C ARG A 37 -7.90 -16.02 8.69
N SER A 38 -6.94 -15.28 8.10
CA SER A 38 -6.12 -15.80 7.02
C SER A 38 -5.22 -16.95 7.51
N ALA A 39 -4.62 -16.80 8.70
CA ALA A 39 -3.83 -17.84 9.33
C ALA A 39 -4.68 -19.07 9.70
N GLU A 40 -5.87 -18.89 10.26
CA GLU A 40 -6.81 -19.98 10.58
C GLU A 40 -7.15 -20.79 9.33
N ARG A 41 -7.59 -20.13 8.26
CA ARG A 41 -7.92 -20.78 6.98
C ARG A 41 -6.74 -21.54 6.40
N ARG A 42 -5.57 -20.91 6.34
CA ARG A 42 -4.36 -21.53 5.81
C ARG A 42 -3.94 -22.76 6.61
N LEU A 43 -3.97 -22.69 7.95
CA LEU A 43 -3.64 -23.83 8.82
C LEU A 43 -4.64 -24.97 8.68
N ALA A 44 -5.90 -24.70 8.36
CA ALA A 44 -6.91 -25.69 8.02
C ALA A 44 -6.77 -26.24 6.58
N GLY A 45 -5.77 -25.78 5.79
CA GLY A 45 -5.57 -26.21 4.39
C GLY A 45 -6.48 -25.48 3.39
N ASP A 46 -7.33 -24.57 3.84
CA ASP A 46 -8.22 -23.75 3.01
C ASP A 46 -7.47 -22.54 2.46
N TRP A 47 -6.61 -22.77 1.47
CA TRP A 47 -5.86 -21.70 0.84
C TRP A 47 -6.74 -20.69 0.08
N ARG A 48 -7.88 -21.15 -0.52
CA ARG A 48 -8.84 -20.26 -1.20
C ARG A 48 -9.49 -19.29 -0.21
N GLY A 49 -9.94 -19.80 0.93
CA GLY A 49 -10.47 -18.97 2.01
C GLY A 49 -9.46 -18.00 2.60
N ALA A 50 -8.19 -18.42 2.74
CA ALA A 50 -7.11 -17.54 3.20
C ALA A 50 -6.87 -16.36 2.23
N LEU A 51 -6.85 -16.62 0.91
CA LEU A 51 -6.72 -15.61 -0.13
C LEU A 51 -7.91 -14.65 -0.14
N ALA A 52 -9.14 -15.18 -0.06
CA ALA A 52 -10.36 -14.37 -0.04
C ALA A 52 -10.39 -13.41 1.18
N VAL A 53 -10.03 -13.89 2.37
CA VAL A 53 -9.89 -13.06 3.59
C VAL A 53 -8.89 -11.92 3.37
N ALA A 54 -7.78 -12.19 2.70
CA ALA A 54 -6.76 -11.20 2.39
C ALA A 54 -7.09 -10.33 1.15
N LYS A 55 -8.32 -10.40 0.62
CA LYS A 55 -8.77 -9.64 -0.56
C LYS A 55 -7.89 -9.92 -1.80
N VAL A 56 -7.62 -11.20 -2.04
CA VAL A 56 -6.89 -11.69 -3.22
C VAL A 56 -7.84 -12.51 -4.08
N ASP A 57 -8.06 -12.07 -5.31
CA ASP A 57 -8.87 -12.74 -6.30
C ASP A 57 -8.02 -13.75 -7.08
N VAL A 58 -8.51 -14.96 -7.27
CA VAL A 58 -7.81 -16.03 -8.01
C VAL A 58 -8.45 -16.20 -9.37
N THR A 59 -7.64 -16.15 -10.45
CA THR A 59 -8.13 -16.18 -11.85
C THR A 59 -7.88 -17.51 -12.55
N PHE A 60 -7.46 -18.55 -11.85
CA PHE A 60 -7.16 -19.87 -12.40
C PHE A 60 -7.73 -21.00 -11.55
N ASP A 61 -7.90 -22.17 -12.15
CA ASP A 61 -8.20 -23.41 -11.44
C ASP A 61 -7.00 -24.39 -11.54
N PRO A 62 -6.53 -24.97 -10.41
CA PRO A 62 -5.47 -25.98 -10.44
C PRO A 62 -5.77 -27.20 -11.31
N ALA A 63 -7.05 -27.55 -11.54
CA ALA A 63 -7.42 -28.64 -12.43
C ALA A 63 -7.15 -28.29 -13.91
N GLU A 64 -7.42 -27.03 -14.31
CA GLU A 64 -7.09 -26.52 -15.65
C GLU A 64 -5.57 -26.42 -15.84
N VAL A 65 -4.84 -26.03 -14.78
CA VAL A 65 -3.36 -26.04 -14.79
C VAL A 65 -2.83 -27.46 -14.97
N ALA A 66 -3.41 -28.47 -14.30
CA ALA A 66 -3.02 -29.87 -14.47
C ALA A 66 -3.26 -30.37 -15.90
N ALA A 67 -4.37 -29.96 -16.51
CA ALA A 67 -4.69 -30.34 -17.91
C ALA A 67 -3.73 -29.66 -18.90
N SER A 68 -3.32 -28.42 -18.67
CA SER A 68 -2.50 -27.63 -19.60
C SER A 68 -0.99 -27.84 -19.44
N TYR A 69 -0.52 -28.04 -18.20
CA TYR A 69 0.91 -28.04 -17.84
C TYR A 69 1.36 -29.35 -17.15
N GLY A 70 0.45 -30.29 -16.93
CA GLY A 70 0.72 -31.58 -16.30
C GLY A 70 0.54 -31.58 -14.78
N THR A 71 0.34 -32.77 -14.22
CA THR A 71 0.02 -32.99 -12.79
C THR A 71 1.18 -32.62 -11.86
N ALA A 72 2.43 -32.74 -12.30
CA ALA A 72 3.61 -32.34 -11.51
C ALA A 72 3.61 -30.83 -11.23
N VAL A 73 3.35 -30.00 -12.26
CA VAL A 73 3.24 -28.55 -12.15
C VAL A 73 2.08 -28.17 -11.24
N ALA A 74 0.91 -28.77 -11.44
CA ALA A 74 -0.26 -28.50 -10.61
C ALA A 74 -0.03 -28.88 -9.13
N SER A 75 0.65 -29.99 -8.86
CA SER A 75 0.98 -30.41 -7.49
C SER A 75 1.95 -29.45 -6.82
N ALA A 76 2.97 -28.98 -7.52
CA ALA A 76 3.91 -27.98 -7.02
C ALA A 76 3.19 -26.64 -6.75
N LEU A 77 2.31 -26.21 -7.67
CA LEU A 77 1.47 -25.02 -7.50
C LEU A 77 0.60 -25.11 -6.24
N VAL A 78 -0.14 -26.22 -6.07
CA VAL A 78 -1.00 -26.43 -4.89
C VAL A 78 -0.16 -26.45 -3.60
N SER A 79 1.04 -27.01 -3.63
CA SER A 79 1.97 -26.96 -2.49
C SER A 79 2.33 -25.51 -2.16
N ASP A 80 2.67 -24.68 -3.14
CA ASP A 80 2.99 -23.26 -2.89
C ASP A 80 1.75 -22.49 -2.41
N LEU A 81 0.56 -22.73 -2.97
CA LEU A 81 -0.69 -22.09 -2.54
C LEU A 81 -1.05 -22.38 -1.07
N ARG A 82 -0.82 -23.60 -0.59
CA ARG A 82 -1.04 -23.99 0.82
C ARG A 82 -0.11 -23.29 1.79
N HIS A 83 1.07 -22.89 1.32
CA HIS A 83 2.07 -22.21 2.16
C HIS A 83 2.14 -20.70 1.91
N LEU A 84 1.43 -20.20 0.91
CA LEU A 84 1.30 -18.77 0.64
C LEU A 84 0.60 -18.07 1.82
N VAL A 85 1.20 -17.02 2.33
CA VAL A 85 0.69 -16.17 3.42
C VAL A 85 0.25 -14.83 2.82
N PRO A 86 -1.02 -14.71 2.37
CA PRO A 86 -1.44 -13.58 1.55
C PRO A 86 -1.48 -12.25 2.31
N ASP A 87 -1.75 -12.27 3.62
CA ASP A 87 -1.68 -11.13 4.51
C ASP A 87 -0.23 -10.67 4.73
N LEU A 88 0.76 -11.59 4.77
CA LEU A 88 2.18 -11.25 4.82
C LEU A 88 2.67 -10.65 3.49
N VAL A 89 2.20 -11.17 2.34
CA VAL A 89 2.44 -10.52 1.03
C VAL A 89 1.98 -9.07 1.09
N ARG A 90 0.72 -8.83 1.50
CA ARG A 90 0.16 -7.47 1.64
C ARG A 90 0.97 -6.60 2.61
N TRP A 91 1.53 -7.18 3.66
CA TRP A 91 2.37 -6.49 4.63
C TRP A 91 3.64 -5.93 3.99
N HIS A 92 4.25 -6.69 3.08
CA HIS A 92 5.53 -6.36 2.45
C HIS A 92 5.43 -5.67 1.09
N LEU A 93 4.28 -5.73 0.41
CA LEU A 93 4.10 -5.05 -0.87
C LEU A 93 4.40 -3.55 -0.78
N PRO A 94 5.09 -2.99 -1.79
CA PRO A 94 5.39 -1.58 -1.86
C PRO A 94 4.14 -0.69 -1.77
N ARG A 95 4.32 0.48 -1.17
CA ARG A 95 3.26 1.47 -0.95
C ARG A 95 3.60 2.80 -1.57
N VAL A 96 2.57 3.51 -2.00
CA VAL A 96 2.70 4.90 -2.36
C VAL A 96 2.92 5.70 -1.09
N LEU A 97 4.06 6.40 -1.01
CA LEU A 97 4.40 7.30 0.08
C LEU A 97 3.99 8.76 -0.25
N GLY A 98 4.52 9.76 0.43
CA GLY A 98 4.12 11.14 0.18
C GLY A 98 2.69 11.44 0.66
N GLY A 99 2.40 11.08 1.92
CA GLY A 99 1.08 11.30 2.52
C GLY A 99 0.06 10.18 2.31
N ARG A 100 0.33 9.22 1.42
CA ARG A 100 -0.50 8.04 1.16
C ARG A 100 -0.02 6.81 1.93
N SER A 101 -0.77 5.71 1.84
CA SER A 101 -0.43 4.41 2.45
C SER A 101 -1.04 3.22 1.68
N THR A 102 -1.62 3.50 0.50
CA THR A 102 -2.21 2.52 -0.40
C THR A 102 -1.15 1.71 -1.14
N LEU A 103 -1.54 0.58 -1.72
CA LEU A 103 -0.65 -0.21 -2.57
C LEU A 103 -0.13 0.62 -3.74
N ASP A 104 1.12 0.40 -4.10
CA ASP A 104 1.65 0.93 -5.36
C ASP A 104 0.95 0.23 -6.52
N THR A 105 0.62 0.99 -7.56
CA THR A 105 -0.22 0.52 -8.67
C THR A 105 0.56 -0.22 -9.73
N ASP A 106 -0.14 -1.08 -10.47
CA ASP A 106 0.38 -1.80 -11.64
C ASP A 106 1.70 -2.54 -11.41
N ARG A 107 1.86 -3.12 -10.23
CA ARG A 107 2.95 -4.04 -9.95
C ARG A 107 2.53 -5.47 -10.23
N VAL A 108 3.38 -6.20 -10.93
CA VAL A 108 3.29 -7.64 -11.11
C VAL A 108 4.42 -8.28 -10.30
N VAL A 109 4.08 -9.10 -9.33
CA VAL A 109 5.03 -9.77 -8.44
C VAL A 109 5.02 -11.26 -8.73
N VAL A 110 6.12 -11.77 -9.28
CA VAL A 110 6.30 -13.21 -9.56
C VAL A 110 6.72 -13.92 -8.27
N LEU A 111 5.85 -14.80 -7.77
CA LEU A 111 6.08 -15.54 -6.52
C LEU A 111 6.83 -16.85 -6.75
N ALA A 112 6.43 -17.64 -7.74
CA ALA A 112 7.04 -18.94 -8.05
C ALA A 112 7.03 -19.21 -9.55
N GLY A 113 7.96 -20.02 -10.05
CA GLY A 113 8.04 -20.48 -11.42
C GLY A 113 7.99 -22.00 -11.49
N TYR A 114 7.37 -22.55 -12.51
CA TYR A 114 7.10 -23.98 -12.68
C TYR A 114 7.55 -24.47 -14.06
N GLY A 115 8.84 -24.55 -14.29
CA GLY A 115 9.45 -25.03 -15.53
C GLY A 115 10.86 -25.52 -15.26
N ASP A 116 11.58 -25.91 -16.28
CA ASP A 116 12.89 -26.58 -16.22
C ASP A 116 14.05 -25.70 -15.68
N GLY A 117 13.73 -24.64 -14.98
CA GLY A 117 14.66 -23.86 -14.14
C GLY A 117 15.67 -22.98 -14.88
N THR A 118 15.86 -23.12 -16.20
CA THR A 118 16.89 -22.44 -16.98
C THR A 118 16.41 -21.22 -17.77
N GLY A 119 15.08 -21.01 -17.80
CA GLY A 119 14.46 -19.90 -18.53
C GLY A 119 14.30 -18.65 -17.68
N GLY A 120 14.88 -17.52 -18.12
CA GLY A 120 14.48 -16.20 -17.61
C GLY A 120 13.01 -15.92 -17.94
N LEU A 121 12.35 -14.99 -17.20
CA LEU A 121 11.08 -14.44 -17.63
C LEU A 121 11.16 -14.10 -19.14
N PRO A 122 10.32 -14.61 -20.07
CA PRO A 122 8.88 -14.88 -19.96
C PRO A 122 8.42 -16.31 -20.32
N LEU A 123 9.29 -17.33 -20.40
CA LEU A 123 8.99 -18.62 -21.05
C LEU A 123 8.41 -19.70 -20.13
N ALA A 124 8.48 -19.59 -18.80
CA ALA A 124 7.90 -20.57 -17.88
C ALA A 124 6.52 -20.11 -17.39
N PRO A 125 5.62 -21.04 -16.98
CA PRO A 125 4.42 -20.65 -16.25
C PRO A 125 4.80 -20.19 -14.83
N TYR A 126 4.26 -19.05 -14.42
CA TYR A 126 4.53 -18.43 -13.14
C TYR A 126 3.26 -18.26 -12.32
N LEU A 127 3.38 -18.41 -11.00
CA LEU A 127 2.42 -17.87 -10.06
C LEU A 127 2.80 -16.41 -9.82
N HIS A 128 1.92 -15.49 -10.17
CA HIS A 128 2.16 -14.07 -10.02
C HIS A 128 0.95 -13.33 -9.47
N LEU A 129 1.23 -12.22 -8.79
CA LEU A 129 0.25 -11.40 -8.13
C LEU A 129 0.31 -9.99 -8.72
N ARG A 130 -0.86 -9.39 -8.99
CA ARG A 130 -0.98 -8.03 -9.52
C ARG A 130 -1.69 -7.11 -8.53
N THR A 131 -1.21 -5.86 -8.39
CA THR A 131 -1.87 -4.80 -7.64
C THR A 131 -2.88 -4.06 -8.50
N SER A 132 -3.82 -3.33 -7.86
CA SER A 132 -4.81 -2.50 -8.55
C SER A 132 -4.15 -1.41 -9.41
N ALA A 133 -4.84 -0.99 -10.47
CA ALA A 133 -4.41 0.09 -11.35
C ALA A 133 -4.59 1.49 -10.73
N LEU A 134 -5.43 1.65 -9.71
CA LEU A 134 -5.77 2.94 -9.12
C LEU A 134 -5.32 3.07 -7.67
N PHE A 135 -4.69 4.20 -7.34
CA PHE A 135 -4.25 4.52 -5.97
C PHE A 135 -5.40 4.65 -4.98
N ASP A 136 -6.50 5.24 -5.40
CA ASP A 136 -7.68 5.49 -4.57
C ASP A 136 -8.75 4.39 -4.75
N GLY A 137 -8.50 3.40 -5.63
CA GLY A 137 -9.39 2.25 -5.89
C GLY A 137 -9.30 1.15 -4.83
N PRO A 138 -10.08 0.07 -5.02
CA PRO A 138 -10.08 -1.10 -4.15
C PRO A 138 -8.67 -1.64 -3.94
N GLN A 139 -8.31 -1.88 -2.69
CA GLN A 139 -6.99 -2.45 -2.34
C GLN A 139 -7.00 -3.98 -2.51
N ARG A 140 -7.54 -4.47 -3.64
CA ARG A 140 -7.57 -5.88 -4.01
C ARG A 140 -6.30 -6.28 -4.77
N LEU A 141 -5.98 -7.54 -4.70
CA LEU A 141 -4.88 -8.17 -5.43
C LEU A 141 -5.46 -9.23 -6.35
N THR A 142 -4.83 -9.48 -7.48
CA THR A 142 -5.21 -10.56 -8.39
C THR A 142 -4.07 -11.57 -8.46
N LEU A 143 -4.34 -12.83 -8.13
CA LEU A 143 -3.41 -13.94 -8.24
C LEU A 143 -3.70 -14.73 -9.51
N SER A 144 -2.71 -14.82 -10.39
CA SER A 144 -2.83 -15.46 -11.71
C SER A 144 -1.73 -16.49 -11.93
N PHE A 145 -1.98 -17.44 -12.85
CA PHE A 145 -1.02 -18.46 -13.28
C PHE A 145 -0.81 -18.36 -14.78
N GLY A 146 0.44 -18.46 -15.23
CA GLY A 146 0.82 -18.35 -16.65
C GLY A 146 1.95 -17.36 -16.87
N GLY A 147 2.09 -16.85 -18.08
CA GLY A 147 3.04 -15.79 -18.39
C GLY A 147 2.66 -14.49 -17.66
N PRO A 148 3.60 -13.78 -17.04
CA PRO A 148 3.30 -12.47 -16.46
C PRO A 148 3.10 -11.47 -17.61
N SER A 149 1.90 -11.41 -18.15
CA SER A 149 1.56 -10.45 -19.18
C SER A 149 1.57 -9.05 -18.58
N GLY A 150 2.49 -8.23 -19.06
CA GLY A 150 2.60 -6.82 -18.69
C GLY A 150 1.68 -5.94 -19.53
N GLU A 151 0.45 -6.35 -19.86
CA GLU A 151 -0.49 -5.42 -20.47
C GLU A 151 -0.75 -4.27 -19.49
N PRO A 152 -0.38 -3.04 -19.86
CA PRO A 152 -0.58 -1.91 -18.99
C PRO A 152 -2.07 -1.64 -18.81
N SER A 153 -2.47 -1.32 -17.59
CA SER A 153 -3.79 -0.76 -17.35
C SER A 153 -3.93 0.62 -18.04
N PRO A 154 -5.15 1.05 -18.34
CA PRO A 154 -5.39 2.33 -19.01
C PRO A 154 -4.68 3.49 -18.33
N GLY A 155 -3.84 4.22 -19.08
CA GLY A 155 -3.12 5.39 -18.60
C GLY A 155 -1.82 5.10 -17.84
N VAL A 156 -1.31 3.87 -17.85
CA VAL A 156 -0.06 3.48 -17.19
C VAL A 156 0.97 3.01 -18.22
N PHE A 157 2.16 3.58 -18.10
CA PHE A 157 3.36 3.14 -18.83
C PHE A 157 3.75 1.75 -18.30
N ALA A 158 3.77 0.70 -18.94
CA ALA A 158 4.16 -0.67 -18.64
C ALA A 158 4.14 -1.10 -17.14
N ALA A 159 3.50 -2.22 -16.84
CA ALA A 159 3.50 -2.81 -15.49
C ALA A 159 4.94 -3.11 -15.02
N ARG A 160 5.23 -2.81 -13.76
CA ARG A 160 6.53 -3.16 -13.15
C ARG A 160 6.50 -4.61 -12.71
N ILE A 161 7.34 -5.43 -13.35
CA ILE A 161 7.50 -6.85 -12.98
C ILE A 161 8.62 -6.96 -11.95
N GLU A 162 8.34 -7.56 -10.80
CA GLU A 162 9.30 -7.87 -9.75
C GLU A 162 9.39 -9.37 -9.50
N ASP A 163 10.61 -9.90 -9.43
CA ASP A 163 10.86 -11.33 -9.18
C ASP A 163 11.02 -11.61 -7.68
N TRP A 164 9.94 -11.98 -7.00
CA TRP A 164 9.93 -12.33 -5.58
C TRP A 164 10.29 -13.79 -5.30
N ARG A 165 10.68 -14.56 -6.29
CA ARG A 165 11.24 -15.91 -6.07
C ARG A 165 12.48 -15.86 -5.16
N VAL A 166 13.25 -14.78 -5.25
CA VAL A 166 14.47 -14.54 -4.44
C VAL A 166 14.20 -14.09 -3.00
N VAL A 167 12.95 -13.72 -2.68
CA VAL A 167 12.52 -13.21 -1.35
C VAL A 167 11.36 -14.02 -0.77
N ARG A 168 11.37 -15.34 -0.94
CA ARG A 168 10.30 -16.24 -0.45
C ARG A 168 9.95 -16.03 1.02
N TYR A 169 10.87 -15.59 1.85
CA TYR A 169 10.66 -15.27 3.25
C TYR A 169 9.64 -14.14 3.51
N LEU A 170 9.23 -13.39 2.48
CA LEU A 170 8.21 -12.35 2.56
C LEU A 170 6.78 -12.84 2.26
N TRP A 171 6.62 -14.09 1.84
CA TRP A 171 5.32 -14.59 1.39
C TRP A 171 5.05 -16.08 1.65
N ASP A 172 6.08 -16.91 1.81
CA ASP A 172 5.98 -18.35 1.98
C ASP A 172 6.24 -18.74 3.44
N ALA A 173 5.25 -19.36 4.08
CA ALA A 173 5.30 -19.72 5.50
C ALA A 173 6.51 -20.63 5.87
N ARG A 174 7.00 -21.44 4.92
CA ARG A 174 8.16 -22.33 5.10
C ARG A 174 9.50 -21.60 5.21
N HIS A 175 9.55 -20.36 4.74
CA HIS A 175 10.78 -19.59 4.57
C HIS A 175 10.85 -18.33 5.43
N THR A 176 9.82 -18.03 6.23
CA THR A 176 9.72 -16.76 7.00
C THR A 176 10.90 -16.53 7.95
N GLU A 177 11.53 -17.59 8.48
CA GLU A 177 12.73 -17.49 9.33
C GLU A 177 13.91 -16.83 8.60
N GLY A 178 13.99 -16.98 7.27
CA GLY A 178 14.98 -16.32 6.44
C GLY A 178 14.93 -14.79 6.46
N LEU A 179 13.85 -14.20 7.01
CA LEU A 179 13.72 -12.75 7.16
C LEU A 179 14.78 -12.16 8.11
N ARG A 180 15.16 -12.88 9.19
CA ARG A 180 16.21 -12.44 10.12
C ARG A 180 17.55 -12.26 9.41
N ALA A 181 17.99 -13.27 8.68
CA ALA A 181 19.23 -13.19 7.90
C ALA A 181 19.16 -12.10 6.82
N ALA A 182 18.00 -11.98 6.16
CA ALA A 182 17.76 -10.92 5.18
C ALA A 182 17.76 -9.51 5.81
N ALA A 183 17.48 -9.39 7.08
CA ALA A 183 17.56 -8.14 7.86
C ALA A 183 18.98 -7.83 8.39
N GLY A 184 20.00 -8.61 8.02
CA GLY A 184 21.37 -8.47 8.51
C GLY A 184 21.59 -9.10 9.89
N GLY A 185 20.64 -9.88 10.39
CA GLY A 185 20.74 -10.56 11.68
C GLY A 185 21.47 -11.89 11.59
N GLY A 186 21.95 -12.38 12.73
CA GLY A 186 22.55 -13.69 12.92
C GLY A 186 22.58 -14.06 14.39
N GLY A 187 22.76 -15.34 14.71
CA GLY A 187 23.04 -15.80 16.07
C GLY A 187 21.98 -15.53 17.14
N GLY A 188 20.87 -14.92 16.87
CA GLY A 188 19.81 -14.62 17.84
C GLY A 188 19.28 -13.20 17.77
N ARG A 189 20.09 -12.21 17.38
CA ARG A 189 19.66 -10.81 17.31
C ARG A 189 19.65 -10.25 15.88
N ILE A 190 18.89 -9.18 15.68
CA ILE A 190 18.94 -8.34 14.48
C ILE A 190 19.70 -7.03 14.78
N PRO A 191 20.17 -6.31 13.74
CA PRO A 191 20.87 -5.05 13.94
C PRO A 191 20.07 -4.07 14.79
N PHE A 192 20.73 -3.41 15.74
CA PHE A 192 20.20 -2.38 16.66
C PHE A 192 19.25 -2.86 17.75
N PHE A 193 18.95 -4.15 17.86
CA PHE A 193 17.99 -4.68 18.82
C PHE A 193 18.50 -5.94 19.53
N HIS A 194 18.04 -6.13 20.75
CA HIS A 194 18.09 -7.41 21.46
C HIS A 194 17.04 -8.39 20.91
N GLU A 195 17.12 -9.66 21.30
CA GLU A 195 16.19 -10.71 20.89
C GLU A 195 14.74 -10.47 21.33
N ASP A 196 14.54 -9.72 22.40
CA ASP A 196 13.23 -9.33 22.94
C ASP A 196 12.65 -8.07 22.28
N GLY A 197 13.37 -7.47 21.32
CA GLY A 197 12.96 -6.28 20.60
C GLY A 197 13.25 -4.96 21.32
N THR A 198 14.00 -4.98 22.44
CA THR A 198 14.50 -3.76 23.07
C THR A 198 15.65 -3.16 22.25
N PRO A 199 15.70 -1.83 22.03
CA PRO A 199 16.80 -1.21 21.32
C PRO A 199 18.12 -1.33 22.10
N LEU A 200 19.22 -1.53 21.39
CA LEU A 200 20.57 -1.44 21.97
C LEU A 200 20.85 0.00 22.42
N THR A 201 21.53 0.13 23.55
CA THR A 201 22.04 1.42 24.03
C THR A 201 23.22 1.91 23.17
N PRO A 202 23.56 3.21 23.17
CA PRO A 202 24.74 3.73 22.47
C PRO A 202 26.06 3.06 22.91
N GLN A 203 26.17 2.67 24.18
CA GLN A 203 27.35 1.95 24.72
C GLN A 203 27.47 0.53 24.15
N GLU A 204 26.35 -0.19 24.08
CA GLU A 204 26.29 -1.54 23.48
C GLU A 204 26.60 -1.50 21.99
N LEU A 205 26.09 -0.50 21.26
CA LEU A 205 26.42 -0.29 19.85
C LEU A 205 27.90 0.02 19.63
N ALA A 206 28.53 0.81 20.51
CA ALA A 206 29.95 1.12 20.44
C ALA A 206 30.84 -0.08 20.77
N ALA A 207 30.35 -0.99 21.62
CA ALA A 207 31.01 -2.24 22.00
C ALA A 207 30.61 -3.41 21.07
N SER A 208 29.93 -3.15 19.96
CA SER A 208 29.34 -4.17 19.09
C SER A 208 30.37 -5.20 18.63
N VAL A 209 30.00 -6.47 18.83
CA VAL A 209 30.81 -7.65 18.48
C VAL A 209 30.88 -7.78 16.95
N ASP A 210 31.94 -8.41 16.43
CA ASP A 210 32.11 -8.68 15.00
C ASP A 210 31.25 -9.88 14.53
N ASP A 211 29.94 -9.85 14.90
CA ASP A 211 28.90 -10.74 14.40
C ASP A 211 28.20 -10.15 13.18
N ALA A 212 27.27 -10.91 12.58
CA ALA A 212 26.53 -10.46 11.41
C ALA A 212 25.73 -9.18 11.69
N ALA A 213 25.09 -9.07 12.86
CA ALA A 213 24.31 -7.89 13.25
C ALA A 213 25.21 -6.68 13.48
N GLY A 214 26.35 -6.82 14.15
CA GLY A 214 27.33 -5.74 14.35
C GLY A 214 27.95 -5.23 13.06
N ARG A 215 28.25 -6.12 12.10
CA ARG A 215 28.68 -5.70 10.75
C ARG A 215 27.60 -4.89 10.03
N ALA A 216 26.35 -5.35 10.10
CA ALA A 216 25.22 -4.63 9.49
C ALA A 216 24.97 -3.27 10.16
N GLU A 217 25.14 -3.15 11.48
CA GLU A 217 25.10 -1.90 12.23
C GLU A 217 26.18 -0.93 11.74
N ARG A 218 27.41 -1.39 11.64
CA ARG A 218 28.54 -0.58 11.15
C ARG A 218 28.30 -0.05 9.74
N VAL A 219 27.91 -0.93 8.81
CA VAL A 219 27.59 -0.55 7.41
C VAL A 219 26.46 0.48 7.38
N THR A 220 25.41 0.25 8.16
CA THR A 220 24.25 1.14 8.22
C THR A 220 24.63 2.51 8.79
N LEU A 221 25.43 2.59 9.84
CA LEU A 221 25.88 3.84 10.43
C LEU A 221 26.79 4.63 9.49
N LEU A 222 27.76 3.99 8.84
CA LEU A 222 28.61 4.61 7.81
C LEU A 222 27.77 5.19 6.68
N HIS A 223 26.77 4.45 6.19
CA HIS A 223 25.86 4.95 5.16
C HIS A 223 25.04 6.16 5.65
N GLN A 224 24.57 6.16 6.89
CA GLN A 224 23.83 7.29 7.49
C GLN A 224 24.69 8.54 7.67
N GLU A 225 25.98 8.37 7.94
CA GLU A 225 26.98 9.45 8.01
C GLU A 225 27.34 10.03 6.63
N GLY A 226 26.88 9.38 5.54
CA GLY A 226 27.23 9.77 4.17
C GLY A 226 28.57 9.22 3.70
N ARG A 227 29.20 8.34 4.45
CA ARG A 227 30.45 7.65 4.14
C ARG A 227 30.16 6.41 3.29
N VAL A 228 29.67 6.65 2.08
CA VAL A 228 29.13 5.59 1.21
C VAL A 228 30.20 4.59 0.79
N SER A 229 31.38 5.08 0.37
CA SER A 229 32.50 4.22 -0.03
C SER A 229 32.97 3.32 1.11
N ASP A 230 33.04 3.86 2.34
CA ASP A 230 33.40 3.08 3.53
C ASP A 230 32.31 2.03 3.87
N ALA A 231 31.02 2.37 3.67
CA ALA A 231 29.93 1.44 3.90
C ALA A 231 29.98 0.25 2.94
N PHE A 232 30.26 0.47 1.65
CA PHE A 232 30.44 -0.59 0.66
C PHE A 232 31.68 -1.46 0.99
N ALA A 233 32.81 -0.85 1.34
CA ALA A 233 34.02 -1.57 1.76
C ALA A 233 33.77 -2.43 2.99
N ALA A 234 33.06 -1.89 4.01
CA ALA A 234 32.68 -2.64 5.21
C ALA A 234 31.71 -3.79 4.92
N ALA A 235 30.91 -3.69 3.85
CA ALA A 235 30.04 -4.75 3.36
C ALA A 235 30.76 -5.78 2.47
N GLY A 236 32.05 -5.60 2.16
CA GLY A 236 32.82 -6.47 1.27
C GLY A 236 32.46 -6.30 -0.22
N ILE A 237 31.87 -5.17 -0.61
CA ILE A 237 31.43 -4.87 -1.96
C ILE A 237 32.39 -3.85 -2.57
N ASP A 238 32.94 -4.14 -3.76
CA ASP A 238 33.78 -3.21 -4.51
C ASP A 238 32.92 -2.08 -5.10
N TRP A 239 33.08 -0.88 -4.58
CA TRP A 239 32.38 0.31 -5.06
C TRP A 239 33.21 1.09 -6.06
N ASP A 240 32.65 1.32 -7.27
CA ASP A 240 33.24 2.15 -8.31
C ASP A 240 32.50 3.51 -8.32
N PRO A 241 33.13 4.58 -7.82
CA PRO A 241 32.52 5.91 -7.74
C PRO A 241 32.42 6.64 -9.07
N ALA A 242 33.00 6.08 -10.17
CA ALA A 242 33.00 6.73 -11.47
C ALA A 242 31.56 6.93 -11.99
N MET A 243 31.28 8.17 -12.43
CA MET A 243 29.99 8.50 -13.05
C MET A 243 30.08 8.26 -14.57
N PRO A 244 28.99 7.78 -15.22
CA PRO A 244 28.90 7.72 -16.67
C PRO A 244 29.08 9.09 -17.30
N GLU A 245 29.70 9.19 -18.49
CA GLU A 245 29.94 10.47 -19.16
C GLU A 245 28.66 11.26 -19.45
N SER A 246 27.60 10.57 -19.83
CA SER A 246 26.26 11.12 -20.03
C SER A 246 25.62 11.71 -18.78
N ALA A 247 26.01 11.22 -17.61
CA ALA A 247 25.51 11.72 -16.34
C ALA A 247 26.09 13.07 -15.90
N ARG A 248 27.06 13.58 -16.62
CA ARG A 248 27.62 14.95 -16.39
C ARG A 248 26.57 16.05 -16.51
N SER A 249 25.48 15.79 -17.24
CA SER A 249 24.31 16.70 -17.32
C SER A 249 23.41 16.70 -16.06
N TRP A 250 23.64 15.82 -15.09
CA TRP A 250 22.79 15.68 -13.90
C TRP A 250 23.09 16.71 -12.80
N ARG A 251 23.28 17.95 -13.19
CA ARG A 251 23.43 19.13 -12.30
C ARG A 251 24.41 18.95 -11.14
N GLY A 252 25.59 18.35 -11.40
CA GLY A 252 26.66 18.21 -10.41
C GLY A 252 26.42 17.17 -9.32
N MET A 253 25.48 16.25 -9.51
CA MET A 253 25.31 15.11 -8.60
C MET A 253 26.40 14.08 -8.83
N ASP A 254 27.00 13.61 -7.76
CA ASP A 254 27.95 12.50 -7.77
C ASP A 254 27.25 11.16 -7.44
N SER A 255 27.97 10.06 -7.61
CA SER A 255 27.47 8.71 -7.35
C SER A 255 27.08 8.49 -5.88
N GLU A 256 27.77 9.16 -4.95
CA GLU A 256 27.47 9.06 -3.52
C GLU A 256 26.16 9.80 -3.17
N GLU A 257 25.86 10.93 -3.82
CA GLU A 257 24.59 11.64 -3.65
C GLU A 257 23.41 10.82 -4.14
N ILE A 258 23.56 10.09 -5.25
CA ILE A 258 22.56 9.15 -5.76
C ILE A 258 22.27 8.06 -4.70
N LEU A 259 23.32 7.46 -4.15
CA LEU A 259 23.18 6.42 -3.12
C LEU A 259 22.62 6.95 -1.81
N ARG A 260 23.03 8.15 -1.40
CA ARG A 260 22.46 8.80 -0.20
C ARG A 260 20.96 9.07 -0.32
N SER A 261 20.48 9.32 -1.54
CA SER A 261 19.04 9.55 -1.80
C SER A 261 18.25 8.25 -2.00
N THR A 262 18.92 7.11 -2.20
CA THR A 262 18.29 5.81 -2.44
C THR A 262 18.17 5.04 -1.13
N ALA A 263 16.97 4.51 -0.83
CA ALA A 263 16.72 3.73 0.39
C ALA A 263 17.31 2.30 0.32
N VAL A 264 18.57 2.19 -0.19
CA VAL A 264 19.25 0.92 -0.34
C VAL A 264 19.76 0.40 1.01
N ASP A 265 19.64 -0.90 1.22
CA ASP A 265 20.27 -1.62 2.32
C ASP A 265 21.50 -2.35 1.79
N ILE A 266 22.67 -1.72 1.96
CA ILE A 266 23.95 -2.24 1.45
C ILE A 266 24.24 -3.63 2.04
N THR A 267 23.82 -3.90 3.28
CA THR A 267 24.07 -5.17 3.97
C THR A 267 23.35 -6.36 3.33
N ARG A 268 22.27 -6.09 2.57
CA ARG A 268 21.45 -7.12 1.91
C ARG A 268 21.90 -7.45 0.50
N LEU A 269 22.69 -6.57 -0.14
CA LEU A 269 22.97 -6.64 -1.58
C LEU A 269 23.67 -7.93 -1.98
N GLU A 270 24.69 -8.36 -1.23
CA GLU A 270 25.42 -9.60 -1.53
C GLU A 270 24.49 -10.82 -1.48
N THR A 271 23.72 -10.96 -0.40
CA THR A 271 22.77 -12.07 -0.24
C THR A 271 21.67 -12.04 -1.30
N ALA A 272 21.16 -10.85 -1.63
CA ALA A 272 20.13 -10.67 -2.66
C ALA A 272 20.63 -11.08 -4.05
N VAL A 273 21.84 -10.63 -4.41
CA VAL A 273 22.46 -10.99 -5.70
C VAL A 273 22.74 -12.49 -5.77
N ARG A 274 23.34 -13.10 -4.73
CA ARG A 274 23.58 -14.56 -4.70
C ARG A 274 22.31 -15.38 -4.89
N ARG A 275 21.21 -15.00 -4.23
CA ARG A 275 19.91 -15.64 -4.40
C ARG A 275 19.36 -15.45 -5.81
N ALA A 276 19.50 -14.24 -6.37
CA ALA A 276 19.06 -13.95 -7.72
C ALA A 276 19.89 -14.71 -8.76
N THR A 277 21.21 -14.83 -8.58
CA THR A 277 22.09 -15.66 -9.42
C THR A 277 21.68 -17.12 -9.36
N ALA A 278 21.46 -17.66 -8.18
CA ALA A 278 21.01 -19.05 -8.01
C ALA A 278 19.64 -19.32 -8.67
N ALA A 279 18.73 -18.33 -8.64
CA ALA A 279 17.38 -18.46 -9.21
C ALA A 279 17.33 -18.26 -10.74
N THR A 280 18.30 -17.53 -11.33
CA THR A 280 18.22 -17.09 -12.73
C THR A 280 19.42 -17.46 -13.59
N GLY A 281 20.52 -17.92 -12.98
CA GLY A 281 21.81 -18.17 -13.66
C GLY A 281 22.50 -16.90 -14.16
N ARG A 282 22.00 -15.70 -13.78
CA ARG A 282 22.56 -14.42 -14.23
C ARG A 282 23.50 -13.84 -13.17
N GLU A 283 24.51 -13.09 -13.62
CA GLU A 283 25.58 -12.54 -12.78
C GLU A 283 25.55 -11.01 -12.72
N ARG A 284 24.62 -10.41 -13.45
CA ARG A 284 24.46 -8.96 -13.52
C ARG A 284 23.03 -8.56 -13.22
N PHE A 285 22.89 -7.60 -12.31
CA PHE A 285 21.58 -7.10 -11.87
C PHE A 285 21.59 -5.58 -11.79
N LEU A 286 20.40 -4.97 -11.84
CA LEU A 286 20.18 -3.55 -11.67
C LEU A 286 19.31 -3.29 -10.43
N ILE A 287 19.66 -2.25 -9.69
CA ILE A 287 18.76 -1.57 -8.77
C ILE A 287 18.22 -0.37 -9.54
N ALA A 288 16.92 -0.41 -9.86
CA ALA A 288 16.28 0.66 -10.62
C ALA A 288 16.08 1.90 -9.75
N ASN A 289 16.66 3.05 -10.16
CA ASN A 289 16.36 4.36 -9.58
C ASN A 289 15.73 5.23 -10.69
N PHE A 290 14.43 5.55 -10.56
CA PHE A 290 13.59 6.06 -11.66
C PHE A 290 14.07 7.38 -12.29
N TRP A 291 14.75 8.22 -11.53
CA TRP A 291 14.97 9.60 -11.95
C TRP A 291 16.41 9.91 -12.37
N ARG A 292 17.40 9.03 -12.02
CA ARG A 292 18.81 9.44 -12.02
C ARG A 292 19.80 8.35 -12.41
N GLY A 293 19.35 7.25 -13.03
CA GLY A 293 20.21 6.12 -13.40
C GLY A 293 19.95 4.88 -12.56
N HIS A 294 20.71 3.84 -12.82
CA HIS A 294 20.63 2.56 -12.12
C HIS A 294 21.92 2.28 -11.37
N ILE A 295 21.84 1.56 -10.26
CA ILE A 295 23.01 0.95 -9.64
C ILE A 295 23.14 -0.45 -10.25
N ARG A 296 24.26 -0.71 -10.94
CA ARG A 296 24.57 -2.03 -11.49
C ARG A 296 25.39 -2.81 -10.48
N LEU A 297 25.02 -4.06 -10.30
CA LEU A 297 25.68 -5.05 -9.48
C LEU A 297 26.20 -6.18 -10.38
N ASP A 298 27.50 -6.36 -10.41
CA ASP A 298 28.18 -7.40 -11.17
C ASP A 298 28.83 -8.40 -10.22
N VAL A 299 28.62 -9.70 -10.41
CA VAL A 299 29.37 -10.76 -9.73
C VAL A 299 30.68 -10.93 -10.50
N THR A 300 31.80 -10.68 -9.83
CA THR A 300 33.14 -10.82 -10.39
C THR A 300 33.89 -11.89 -9.64
N ASP A 301 34.79 -12.61 -10.32
CA ASP A 301 35.66 -13.64 -9.75
C ASP A 301 34.97 -14.86 -9.11
N HIS A 302 34.74 -15.88 -9.92
CA HIS A 302 34.09 -17.15 -9.50
C HIS A 302 35.03 -18.07 -8.71
N SER A 303 36.34 -17.81 -8.66
CA SER A 303 37.35 -18.72 -8.10
C SER A 303 37.38 -18.74 -6.57
N THR A 304 36.85 -17.70 -5.89
CA THR A 304 36.92 -17.53 -4.43
C THR A 304 35.56 -17.16 -3.78
N GLY A 305 34.45 -17.61 -4.37
CA GLY A 305 33.11 -17.33 -3.82
C GLY A 305 32.46 -16.05 -4.38
N GLY A 306 33.03 -15.44 -5.40
CA GLY A 306 32.51 -14.29 -6.14
C GLY A 306 32.52 -12.99 -5.34
N ARG A 307 33.26 -11.97 -5.81
CA ARG A 307 33.16 -10.59 -5.29
C ARG A 307 32.01 -9.86 -5.98
N LEU A 308 31.29 -9.03 -5.22
CA LEU A 308 30.28 -8.15 -5.78
C LEU A 308 30.90 -6.78 -6.07
N ARG A 309 30.69 -6.29 -7.30
CA ARG A 309 31.04 -4.93 -7.69
C ARG A 309 29.79 -4.11 -7.96
N ALA A 310 29.75 -2.91 -7.42
CA ALA A 310 28.65 -1.96 -7.59
C ALA A 310 29.11 -0.68 -8.25
N ARG A 311 28.33 -0.14 -9.20
CA ARG A 311 28.58 1.16 -9.85
C ARG A 311 27.31 1.81 -10.36
N VAL A 312 27.32 3.13 -10.52
CA VAL A 312 26.24 3.86 -11.19
C VAL A 312 26.36 3.69 -12.71
N VAL A 313 25.24 3.39 -13.36
CA VAL A 313 25.12 3.30 -14.82
C VAL A 313 23.92 4.13 -15.30
N GLU A 314 23.98 4.54 -16.56
CA GLU A 314 22.88 5.27 -17.19
C GLU A 314 21.62 4.42 -17.31
N SER A 315 20.45 5.07 -17.22
CA SER A 315 19.16 4.48 -17.53
C SER A 315 18.96 4.39 -19.04
N SER A 316 19.61 3.42 -19.68
CA SER A 316 19.41 3.15 -21.11
C SER A 316 18.23 2.22 -21.33
N ARG A 317 17.41 2.48 -22.34
CA ARG A 317 16.38 1.55 -22.85
C ARG A 317 16.97 0.72 -24.01
N PRO A 318 16.72 -0.59 -24.04
CA PRO A 318 16.15 -1.50 -23.03
C PRO A 318 17.17 -1.86 -21.94
N ALA A 319 16.69 -2.24 -20.75
CA ALA A 319 17.54 -2.65 -19.64
C ALA A 319 18.43 -3.84 -20.06
N ILE A 320 19.75 -3.66 -20.02
CA ILE A 320 20.74 -4.68 -20.41
C ILE A 320 20.79 -5.83 -19.39
N ALA A 321 20.25 -5.63 -18.20
CA ALA A 321 20.24 -6.60 -17.10
C ALA A 321 18.91 -6.57 -16.34
N PRO A 322 18.47 -7.71 -15.74
CA PRO A 322 17.25 -7.77 -14.95
C PRO A 322 17.39 -6.91 -13.68
N SER A 323 16.31 -6.25 -13.31
CA SER A 323 16.25 -5.52 -12.05
C SER A 323 16.06 -6.47 -10.87
N LEU A 324 16.79 -6.26 -9.78
CA LEU A 324 16.49 -6.86 -8.50
C LEU A 324 15.14 -6.31 -7.98
N PRO A 325 14.28 -7.15 -7.41
CA PRO A 325 13.04 -6.68 -6.82
C PRO A 325 13.32 -5.69 -5.68
N GLU A 326 12.51 -4.65 -5.58
CA GLU A 326 12.67 -3.62 -4.54
C GLU A 326 12.71 -4.23 -3.13
N ALA A 327 11.92 -5.25 -2.89
CA ALA A 327 11.89 -6.00 -1.64
C ALA A 327 13.22 -6.69 -1.27
N ALA A 328 14.12 -6.94 -2.22
CA ALA A 328 15.41 -7.60 -1.97
C ALA A 328 16.51 -6.63 -1.53
N TRP A 329 16.50 -5.39 -2.03
CA TRP A 329 17.57 -4.42 -1.80
C TRP A 329 17.19 -3.23 -0.92
N ARG A 330 15.88 -2.92 -0.81
CA ARG A 330 15.41 -1.84 0.04
C ARG A 330 15.45 -2.22 1.51
N ARG A 331 15.77 -1.25 2.38
CA ARG A 331 15.64 -1.45 3.83
C ARG A 331 14.21 -1.83 4.19
N LEU A 332 14.09 -2.76 5.14
CA LEU A 332 12.79 -3.18 5.67
C LEU A 332 12.15 -2.01 6.43
N PRO A 333 10.97 -1.52 5.99
CA PRO A 333 10.29 -0.42 6.66
C PRO A 333 10.03 -0.65 8.14
N ASP A 334 9.84 -1.91 8.54
CA ASP A 334 9.63 -2.30 9.93
C ASP A 334 10.82 -1.94 10.81
N LEU A 335 12.05 -2.26 10.37
CA LEU A 335 13.26 -1.94 11.11
C LEU A 335 13.50 -0.43 11.21
N ASP A 336 13.30 0.30 10.12
CA ASP A 336 13.42 1.76 10.13
C ASP A 336 12.41 2.42 11.08
N LEU A 337 11.15 1.94 11.11
CA LEU A 337 10.12 2.43 12.03
C LEU A 337 10.43 2.10 13.49
N LEU A 338 10.94 0.90 13.76
CA LEU A 338 11.37 0.49 15.10
C LEU A 338 12.54 1.36 15.60
N ARG A 339 13.56 1.57 14.75
CA ARG A 339 14.75 2.38 15.08
C ARG A 339 14.43 3.84 15.41
N VAL A 340 13.41 4.41 14.77
CA VAL A 340 12.96 5.79 15.09
C VAL A 340 11.91 5.84 16.19
N GLY A 341 11.57 4.70 16.81
CA GLY A 341 10.55 4.61 17.87
C GLY A 341 9.12 4.90 17.39
N ALA A 342 8.87 4.85 16.08
CA ALA A 342 7.56 5.15 15.50
C ALA A 342 6.54 4.02 15.67
N ILE A 343 7.02 2.80 15.89
CA ILE A 343 6.23 1.59 16.11
C ILE A 343 6.93 0.71 17.16
N GLN A 344 6.16 -0.10 17.87
CA GLN A 344 6.69 -1.10 18.80
C GLN A 344 6.74 -2.48 18.13
N PRO A 345 7.69 -3.40 18.49
CA PRO A 345 7.76 -4.75 17.94
C PRO A 345 6.43 -5.51 17.99
N ARG A 346 5.67 -5.38 19.09
CA ARG A 346 4.34 -6.02 19.26
C ARG A 346 3.29 -5.61 18.22
N ARG A 347 3.52 -4.53 17.48
CA ARG A 347 2.60 -4.03 16.44
C ARG A 347 2.90 -4.58 15.04
N LEU A 348 3.97 -5.33 14.89
CA LEU A 348 4.32 -6.00 13.64
C LEU A 348 3.45 -7.23 13.40
N HIS A 349 3.47 -7.69 12.15
CA HIS A 349 2.85 -8.96 11.76
C HIS A 349 3.44 -10.12 12.59
N PRO A 350 2.63 -11.09 13.09
CA PRO A 350 3.12 -12.17 13.97
C PRO A 350 4.30 -12.96 13.39
N LEU A 351 4.28 -13.29 12.10
CA LEU A 351 5.39 -14.00 11.45
C LEU A 351 6.66 -13.14 11.36
N VAL A 352 6.51 -11.83 11.19
CA VAL A 352 7.65 -10.89 11.23
C VAL A 352 8.25 -10.82 12.63
N VAL A 353 7.40 -10.76 13.68
CA VAL A 353 7.88 -10.76 15.06
C VAL A 353 8.63 -12.06 15.37
N ARG A 354 8.06 -13.22 15.06
CA ARG A 354 8.69 -14.51 15.28
C ARG A 354 10.05 -14.65 14.59
N ALA A 355 10.14 -14.12 13.37
CA ALA A 355 11.39 -14.13 12.61
C ALA A 355 12.45 -13.19 13.20
N LEU A 356 12.07 -11.97 13.60
CA LEU A 356 13.01 -10.93 14.03
C LEU A 356 13.31 -10.97 15.53
N PHE A 357 12.30 -11.28 16.35
CA PHE A 357 12.35 -11.21 17.82
C PHE A 357 11.78 -12.49 18.46
N PRO A 358 12.46 -13.63 18.33
CA PRO A 358 11.92 -14.93 18.78
C PRO A 358 11.69 -15.03 20.29
N ALA A 359 12.42 -14.24 21.10
CA ALA A 359 12.25 -14.19 22.55
C ALA A 359 11.07 -13.29 23.00
N LEU A 360 10.46 -12.55 22.07
CA LEU A 360 9.33 -11.68 22.41
C LEU A 360 8.04 -12.48 22.46
N GLU A 361 7.36 -12.45 23.61
CA GLU A 361 6.08 -13.12 23.83
C GLU A 361 4.90 -12.16 23.84
N GLY A 362 3.70 -12.67 23.57
CA GLY A 362 2.44 -11.96 23.72
C GLY A 362 1.62 -11.83 22.42
N PRO A 363 0.51 -11.10 22.46
CA PRO A 363 -0.30 -10.84 21.28
C PRO A 363 0.41 -9.87 20.34
N PHE A 364 0.46 -10.20 19.06
CA PHE A 364 1.10 -9.40 18.02
C PHE A 364 0.10 -8.89 16.99
N GLY A 365 0.51 -7.87 16.25
CA GLY A 365 -0.25 -7.31 15.14
C GLY A 365 -0.76 -5.89 15.37
N PRO A 366 -1.33 -5.27 14.33
CA PRO A 366 -1.88 -3.93 14.42
C PRO A 366 -3.01 -3.84 15.45
N PRO A 367 -3.21 -2.65 16.07
CA PRO A 367 -4.33 -2.46 16.98
C PRO A 367 -5.65 -2.45 16.23
N GLY A 368 -6.72 -2.89 16.89
CA GLY A 368 -8.09 -2.72 16.43
C GLY A 368 -8.50 -1.25 16.27
N PRO A 369 -9.76 -0.98 15.91
CA PRO A 369 -10.30 0.37 15.79
C PRO A 369 -10.15 1.19 17.07
N SER A 370 -9.82 2.47 16.89
CA SER A 370 -9.87 3.43 18.00
C SER A 370 -11.29 3.92 18.16
N LEU A 371 -12.01 3.35 19.14
CA LEU A 371 -13.40 3.69 19.43
C LEU A 371 -13.58 5.20 19.75
N PRO A 372 -14.75 5.75 19.45
CA PRO A 372 -15.07 7.15 19.73
C PRO A 372 -14.88 7.52 21.19
N ARG A 373 -14.29 8.71 21.42
CA ARG A 373 -14.11 9.27 22.76
C ARG A 373 -14.65 10.69 22.80
N PRO A 374 -15.14 11.17 23.96
CA PRO A 374 -15.56 12.54 24.14
C PRO A 374 -14.46 13.53 23.74
N VAL A 375 -14.87 14.62 23.12
CA VAL A 375 -13.97 15.71 22.68
C VAL A 375 -14.51 17.04 23.21
N ARG A 376 -13.65 17.82 23.84
CA ARG A 376 -14.02 19.15 24.37
C ARG A 376 -14.07 20.19 23.25
N VAL A 377 -15.16 20.94 23.19
CA VAL A 377 -15.42 22.02 22.25
C VAL A 377 -15.78 23.28 23.03
N ARG A 378 -15.16 24.43 22.70
CA ARG A 378 -15.55 25.68 23.28
C ARG A 378 -16.78 26.25 22.57
N CYS A 379 -17.87 26.46 23.32
CA CYS A 379 -19.16 26.93 22.81
C CYS A 379 -19.72 28.02 23.73
N ARG A 380 -19.97 29.22 23.19
CA ARG A 380 -20.54 30.34 23.93
C ARG A 380 -19.78 30.68 25.25
N GLY A 381 -18.44 30.52 25.22
CA GLY A 381 -17.58 30.80 26.37
C GLY A 381 -17.33 29.62 27.31
N GLU A 382 -18.09 28.56 27.23
CA GLU A 382 -18.01 27.35 28.06
C GLU A 382 -17.39 26.17 27.30
N TRP A 383 -16.92 25.16 28.04
CA TRP A 383 -16.42 23.92 27.48
C TRP A 383 -17.50 22.83 27.52
N HIS A 384 -17.93 22.38 26.32
CA HIS A 384 -18.86 21.27 26.15
C HIS A 384 -18.13 20.01 25.70
N GLU A 385 -18.61 18.86 26.13
CA GLU A 385 -18.16 17.58 25.59
C GLU A 385 -19.09 17.13 24.46
N VAL A 386 -18.50 16.79 23.31
CA VAL A 386 -19.19 16.18 22.18
C VAL A 386 -18.68 14.77 21.96
N VAL A 387 -19.56 13.84 21.66
CA VAL A 387 -19.21 12.41 21.45
C VAL A 387 -20.11 11.78 20.39
N PHE A 388 -19.55 10.88 19.60
CA PHE A 388 -20.35 10.01 18.74
C PHE A 388 -21.07 8.96 19.58
N ARG A 389 -22.40 8.93 19.50
CA ARG A 389 -23.23 7.95 20.18
C ARG A 389 -24.55 7.77 19.42
N GLY A 390 -24.94 6.48 19.22
CA GLY A 390 -26.20 6.16 18.55
C GLY A 390 -26.29 6.72 17.13
N GLY A 391 -25.20 6.63 16.38
CA GLY A 391 -25.18 7.04 14.98
C GLY A 391 -25.17 8.56 14.73
N ALA A 392 -24.90 9.37 15.75
CA ALA A 392 -24.85 10.84 15.63
C ALA A 392 -23.82 11.46 16.57
N LEU A 393 -23.32 12.66 16.19
CA LEU A 393 -22.54 13.48 17.11
C LEU A 393 -23.50 14.12 18.13
N ARG A 394 -23.31 13.81 19.42
CA ARG A 394 -24.11 14.35 20.52
C ARG A 394 -23.36 15.48 21.21
N SER A 395 -24.09 16.54 21.51
CA SER A 395 -23.65 17.68 22.32
C SER A 395 -24.68 17.93 23.45
N PRO A 396 -24.34 18.70 24.50
CA PRO A 396 -25.27 18.98 25.61
C PRO A 396 -26.44 19.90 25.22
N HIS A 397 -26.49 20.35 23.97
CA HIS A 397 -27.54 21.25 23.49
C HIS A 397 -28.88 20.51 23.26
N THR A 398 -29.99 21.23 23.56
CA THR A 398 -31.35 20.73 23.34
C THR A 398 -31.69 20.67 21.84
N GLU A 399 -32.72 19.90 21.49
CA GLU A 399 -33.22 19.81 20.13
C GLU A 399 -33.76 21.17 19.62
N GLU A 400 -34.36 21.95 20.53
CA GLU A 400 -34.85 23.30 20.21
C GLU A 400 -33.71 24.26 19.86
N GLU A 401 -32.62 24.24 20.63
CA GLU A 401 -31.41 25.00 20.31
C GLU A 401 -30.82 24.62 18.95
N ARG A 402 -30.76 23.34 18.63
CA ARG A 402 -30.30 22.85 17.31
C ARG A 402 -31.17 23.34 16.18
N ARG A 403 -32.49 23.29 16.33
CA ARG A 403 -33.44 23.78 15.32
C ARG A 403 -33.28 25.29 15.12
N ARG A 404 -33.12 26.06 16.19
CA ARG A 404 -32.88 27.51 16.11
C ARG A 404 -31.59 27.83 15.36
N GLU A 405 -30.50 27.16 15.68
CA GLU A 405 -29.20 27.37 15.01
C GLU A 405 -29.26 26.93 13.52
N SER A 406 -29.97 25.85 13.20
CA SER A 406 -30.18 25.43 11.82
C SER A 406 -30.97 26.47 11.02
N ALA A 407 -32.01 27.06 11.61
CA ALA A 407 -32.77 28.16 11.00
C ALA A 407 -31.90 29.40 10.81
N MET A 408 -31.14 29.81 11.83
CA MET A 408 -30.21 30.94 11.75
C MET A 408 -29.20 30.76 10.60
N ARG A 409 -28.67 29.55 10.45
CA ARG A 409 -27.75 29.22 9.34
C ARG A 409 -28.43 29.34 7.97
N ALA A 410 -29.66 28.87 7.83
CA ALA A 410 -30.41 28.97 6.58
C ALA A 410 -30.60 30.43 6.15
N PHE A 411 -30.62 31.36 7.09
CA PHE A 411 -30.67 32.82 6.85
C PHE A 411 -29.28 33.48 6.75
N GLY A 412 -28.19 32.67 6.59
CA GLY A 412 -26.84 33.21 6.41
C GLY A 412 -26.12 33.58 7.72
N GLY A 413 -26.67 33.22 8.89
CA GLY A 413 -26.06 33.44 10.18
C GLY A 413 -24.78 32.62 10.39
N ALA A 414 -23.77 33.20 11.07
CA ALA A 414 -22.54 32.49 11.44
C ALA A 414 -22.83 31.44 12.51
N VAL A 415 -22.40 30.21 12.29
CA VAL A 415 -22.52 29.09 13.22
C VAL A 415 -21.20 28.91 13.97
N ALA A 416 -21.25 28.77 15.28
CA ALA A 416 -20.06 28.63 16.13
C ALA A 416 -20.19 27.45 17.13
N GLY A 417 -19.08 27.10 17.76
CA GLY A 417 -19.06 26.11 18.84
C GLY A 417 -19.49 24.71 18.40
N CYS A 418 -20.33 24.06 19.20
CA CYS A 418 -20.80 22.69 18.96
C CYS A 418 -21.57 22.56 17.64
N PHE A 419 -22.38 23.56 17.29
CA PHE A 419 -23.18 23.54 16.07
C PHE A 419 -22.32 23.63 14.79
N ALA A 420 -21.23 24.43 14.81
CA ALA A 420 -20.25 24.45 13.73
C ALA A 420 -19.53 23.12 13.57
N VAL A 421 -19.23 22.44 14.69
CA VAL A 421 -18.60 21.13 14.71
C VAL A 421 -19.54 20.06 14.15
N GLU A 422 -20.82 20.02 14.56
CA GLU A 422 -21.83 19.09 14.03
C GLU A 422 -21.98 19.28 12.52
N HIS A 423 -22.07 20.52 12.04
CA HIS A 423 -22.11 20.81 10.63
C HIS A 423 -20.85 20.35 9.89
N SER A 424 -19.65 20.61 10.45
CA SER A 424 -18.37 20.22 9.82
C SER A 424 -18.20 18.71 9.70
N VAL A 425 -18.79 17.92 10.59
CA VAL A 425 -18.79 16.44 10.53
C VAL A 425 -19.58 15.94 9.34
N THR A 426 -20.79 16.49 9.10
CA THR A 426 -21.73 15.99 8.10
C THR A 426 -21.56 16.64 6.72
N SER A 427 -21.02 17.87 6.66
CA SER A 427 -20.75 18.55 5.38
C SER A 427 -19.39 18.21 4.77
N GLY A 428 -18.43 17.75 5.61
CA GLY A 428 -17.02 17.59 5.20
C GLY A 428 -16.25 18.91 5.09
N THR A 429 -16.89 20.04 5.35
CA THR A 429 -16.30 21.39 5.30
C THR A 429 -16.04 21.96 6.69
N GLY A 430 -15.25 23.01 6.78
CA GLY A 430 -14.97 23.66 8.07
C GLY A 430 -13.86 22.95 8.87
N ARG A 431 -13.63 23.47 10.12
CA ARG A 431 -12.54 23.04 10.97
C ARG A 431 -13.04 22.17 12.12
N LEU A 432 -12.59 20.92 12.15
CA LEU A 432 -12.86 20.01 13.27
C LEU A 432 -11.80 20.13 14.38
N PRO A 433 -12.17 19.99 15.66
CA PRO A 433 -11.25 19.74 16.76
C PRO A 433 -10.34 18.55 16.49
N LYS A 434 -9.11 18.57 17.04
CA LYS A 434 -8.09 17.54 16.81
C LYS A 434 -8.61 16.12 17.09
N GLY A 435 -9.36 15.92 18.16
CA GLY A 435 -9.93 14.63 18.55
C GLY A 435 -10.94 14.08 17.51
N LEU A 436 -11.91 14.91 17.08
CA LEU A 436 -12.91 14.50 16.08
C LEU A 436 -12.27 14.30 14.71
N ARG A 437 -11.28 15.10 14.34
CA ARG A 437 -10.50 14.91 13.11
C ARG A 437 -9.76 13.57 13.12
N ALA A 438 -9.23 13.15 14.27
CA ALA A 438 -8.59 11.85 14.42
C ALA A 438 -9.60 10.71 14.28
N GLN A 439 -10.80 10.82 14.90
CA GLN A 439 -11.87 9.82 14.77
C GLN A 439 -12.39 9.70 13.34
N ARG A 440 -12.64 10.84 12.66
CA ARG A 440 -12.99 10.85 11.24
C ARG A 440 -11.91 10.19 10.38
N ARG A 441 -10.65 10.49 10.63
CA ARG A 441 -9.52 9.87 9.92
C ARG A 441 -9.47 8.36 10.17
N GLU A 442 -9.71 7.90 11.39
CA GLU A 442 -9.73 6.47 11.72
C GLU A 442 -10.73 5.73 10.83
N LEU A 443 -11.95 6.23 10.70
CA LEU A 443 -12.99 5.64 9.87
C LEU A 443 -12.59 5.58 8.39
N PHE A 444 -12.21 6.70 7.80
CA PHE A 444 -11.91 6.76 6.36
C PHE A 444 -10.59 6.07 6.01
N MET A 445 -9.61 6.00 6.92
CA MET A 445 -8.40 5.22 6.70
C MET A 445 -8.69 3.71 6.69
N ARG A 446 -9.59 3.22 7.56
CA ARG A 446 -10.02 1.83 7.52
C ARG A 446 -10.78 1.52 6.22
N ALA A 447 -11.69 2.39 5.83
CA ALA A 447 -12.38 2.27 4.54
C ALA A 447 -11.38 2.20 3.38
N GLN A 448 -10.40 3.12 3.33
CA GLN A 448 -9.39 3.16 2.27
C GLN A 448 -8.57 1.87 2.15
N HIS A 449 -8.37 1.15 3.25
CA HIS A 449 -7.65 -0.13 3.25
C HIS A 449 -8.56 -1.37 3.18
N GLY A 450 -9.86 -1.19 2.97
CA GLY A 450 -10.81 -2.29 2.82
C GLY A 450 -11.15 -3.02 4.14
N ASP A 451 -10.96 -2.35 5.27
CA ASP A 451 -11.23 -2.90 6.61
C ASP A 451 -12.74 -2.76 6.96
N THR A 452 -13.58 -3.53 6.26
CA THR A 452 -15.05 -3.54 6.50
C THR A 452 -15.41 -3.87 7.96
N PRO A 453 -14.86 -4.92 8.59
CA PRO A 453 -15.16 -5.20 10.00
C PRO A 453 -14.78 -4.05 10.93
N GLY A 454 -13.64 -3.39 10.69
CA GLY A 454 -13.22 -2.24 11.50
C GLY A 454 -14.10 -1.00 11.29
N VAL A 455 -14.64 -0.81 10.09
CA VAL A 455 -15.65 0.24 9.82
C VAL A 455 -16.94 -0.08 10.56
N LEU A 456 -17.45 -1.32 10.47
CA LEU A 456 -18.66 -1.74 11.17
C LEU A 456 -18.53 -1.58 12.68
N GLU A 457 -17.40 -1.97 13.29
CA GLU A 457 -17.13 -1.79 14.71
C GLU A 457 -17.21 -0.31 15.14
N LEU A 458 -16.72 0.61 14.31
CA LEU A 458 -16.82 2.05 14.57
C LEU A 458 -18.26 2.57 14.47
N LEU A 459 -19.04 2.06 13.51
CA LEU A 459 -20.45 2.42 13.34
C LEU A 459 -21.28 1.87 14.51
N ASP A 460 -21.00 0.66 14.98
CA ASP A 460 -21.65 0.05 16.14
C ASP A 460 -21.30 0.78 17.44
N ALA A 461 -20.08 1.32 17.53
CA ALA A 461 -19.68 2.22 18.61
C ALA A 461 -20.33 3.61 18.53
N GLY A 462 -21.17 3.86 17.53
CA GLY A 462 -22.03 5.04 17.42
C GLY A 462 -21.49 6.18 16.58
N VAL A 463 -20.49 5.96 15.72
CA VAL A 463 -20.03 6.98 14.74
C VAL A 463 -21.19 7.34 13.80
N ASP A 464 -21.33 8.61 13.50
CA ASP A 464 -22.39 9.15 12.62
C ASP A 464 -22.22 8.63 11.19
N LEU A 465 -23.26 7.97 10.67
CA LEU A 465 -23.28 7.44 9.30
C LEU A 465 -23.20 8.54 8.23
N ARG A 466 -23.58 9.78 8.58
CA ARG A 466 -23.54 10.95 7.69
C ARG A 466 -22.19 11.66 7.68
N VAL A 467 -21.18 11.14 8.41
CA VAL A 467 -19.85 11.73 8.44
C VAL A 467 -19.25 11.81 7.04
N ARG A 468 -18.61 12.94 6.72
CA ARG A 468 -17.91 13.16 5.45
C ARG A 468 -16.44 13.44 5.65
N ASP A 469 -15.62 12.99 4.70
CA ASP A 469 -14.18 13.29 4.69
C ASP A 469 -13.89 14.72 4.18
N GLY A 470 -12.61 15.08 4.04
CA GLY A 470 -12.20 16.39 3.51
C GLY A 470 -12.45 16.59 2.02
N ARG A 471 -12.80 15.53 1.27
CA ARG A 471 -13.26 15.56 -0.12
C ARG A 471 -14.79 15.52 -0.22
N ARG A 472 -15.48 15.74 0.87
CA ARG A 472 -16.96 15.65 0.98
C ARG A 472 -17.53 14.26 0.71
N ARG A 473 -16.69 13.21 0.64
CA ARG A 473 -17.15 11.83 0.45
C ARG A 473 -17.81 11.33 1.74
N GLY A 474 -19.00 10.77 1.64
CA GLY A 474 -19.67 10.01 2.70
C GLY A 474 -19.40 8.51 2.57
N LEU A 475 -20.04 7.70 3.42
CA LEU A 475 -19.86 6.24 3.42
C LEU A 475 -20.32 5.58 2.12
N LEU A 476 -21.38 6.06 1.46
CA LEU A 476 -21.79 5.55 0.16
C LEU A 476 -20.72 5.75 -0.93
N HIS A 477 -19.95 6.85 -0.89
CA HIS A 477 -18.88 7.09 -1.85
C HIS A 477 -17.66 6.17 -1.67
N VAL A 478 -17.45 5.61 -0.49
CA VAL A 478 -16.32 4.73 -0.22
C VAL A 478 -16.67 3.25 -0.26
N LEU A 479 -17.90 2.89 -0.65
CA LEU A 479 -18.34 1.50 -0.85
C LEU A 479 -17.47 0.71 -1.85
N PRO A 480 -16.93 1.30 -2.94
CA PRO A 480 -16.01 0.55 -3.82
C PRO A 480 -14.82 -0.08 -3.09
N LEU A 481 -14.42 0.48 -1.97
CA LEU A 481 -13.28 0.03 -1.16
C LEU A 481 -13.65 -1.09 -0.16
N LEU A 482 -14.93 -1.25 0.14
CA LEU A 482 -15.46 -2.06 1.25
C LEU A 482 -16.28 -3.24 0.72
N ASP A 483 -16.73 -4.09 1.64
CA ASP A 483 -17.73 -5.09 1.34
C ASP A 483 -19.12 -4.45 1.42
N HIS A 484 -19.71 -4.19 0.26
CA HIS A 484 -20.97 -3.46 0.16
C HIS A 484 -22.17 -4.28 0.64
N GLY A 485 -22.09 -5.63 0.59
CA GLY A 485 -23.20 -6.50 0.96
C GLY A 485 -23.69 -6.29 2.39
N GLU A 486 -22.78 -6.00 3.33
CA GLU A 486 -23.15 -5.71 4.72
C GLU A 486 -23.46 -4.21 4.95
N LEU A 487 -22.76 -3.32 4.25
CA LEU A 487 -22.83 -1.88 4.51
C LEU A 487 -23.97 -1.18 3.79
N LEU A 488 -24.21 -1.48 2.51
CA LEU A 488 -25.20 -0.76 1.71
C LEU A 488 -26.61 -0.82 2.31
N PRO A 489 -27.15 -1.99 2.72
CA PRO A 489 -28.49 -2.04 3.35
C PRO A 489 -28.58 -1.14 4.59
N ARG A 490 -27.57 -1.16 5.46
CA ARG A 490 -27.52 -0.35 6.68
C ARG A 490 -27.48 1.16 6.38
N LEU A 491 -26.77 1.56 5.31
CA LEU A 491 -26.69 2.97 4.91
C LEU A 491 -28.01 3.46 4.31
N LEU A 492 -28.69 2.61 3.55
CA LEU A 492 -30.02 2.90 2.99
C LEU A 492 -31.10 2.99 4.07
N GLU A 493 -31.11 2.06 5.04
CA GLU A 493 -32.02 2.11 6.19
C GLU A 493 -31.83 3.38 7.02
N ALA A 494 -30.59 3.89 7.10
CA ALA A 494 -30.30 5.16 7.76
C ALA A 494 -30.67 6.39 6.94
N GLY A 495 -31.25 6.21 5.75
CA GLY A 495 -31.73 7.29 4.87
C GLY A 495 -30.61 8.12 4.25
N LEU A 496 -29.45 7.50 3.96
CA LEU A 496 -28.39 8.22 3.24
C LEU A 496 -28.79 8.46 1.79
N ASP A 497 -28.49 9.67 1.32
CA ASP A 497 -28.82 10.12 -0.02
C ASP A 497 -27.90 9.50 -1.08
N LEU A 498 -28.48 8.71 -2.00
CA LEU A 498 -27.79 8.08 -3.12
C LEU A 498 -27.25 9.10 -4.15
N GLU A 499 -27.83 10.33 -4.16
CA GLU A 499 -27.42 11.42 -5.05
C GLU A 499 -26.50 12.44 -4.37
N ALA A 500 -26.03 12.11 -3.14
CA ALA A 500 -25.07 12.94 -2.44
C ALA A 500 -23.81 13.17 -3.27
N ARG A 501 -23.31 14.41 -3.31
CA ARG A 501 -22.17 14.82 -4.14
C ARG A 501 -20.89 14.94 -3.31
N ASP A 502 -19.76 14.46 -3.88
CA ASP A 502 -18.42 14.69 -3.34
C ASP A 502 -17.84 16.05 -3.80
N SER A 503 -16.55 16.31 -3.58
CA SER A 503 -15.89 17.56 -4.00
C SER A 503 -15.68 17.67 -5.51
N LEU A 504 -15.83 16.58 -6.25
CA LEU A 504 -15.80 16.53 -7.71
C LEU A 504 -17.21 16.39 -8.30
N GLU A 505 -18.24 16.72 -7.52
CA GLU A 505 -19.66 16.62 -7.88
C GLU A 505 -20.08 15.20 -8.33
N ARG A 506 -19.35 14.15 -7.95
CA ARG A 506 -19.65 12.76 -8.26
C ARG A 506 -20.66 12.18 -7.27
N THR A 507 -21.64 11.44 -7.74
CA THR A 507 -22.52 10.61 -6.92
C THR A 507 -21.82 9.32 -6.50
N PRO A 508 -22.31 8.55 -5.50
CA PRO A 508 -21.78 7.23 -5.15
C PRO A 508 -21.66 6.28 -6.36
N LEU A 509 -22.65 6.29 -7.27
CA LEU A 509 -22.60 5.50 -8.51
C LEU A 509 -21.48 5.96 -9.43
N ALA A 510 -21.29 7.27 -9.64
CA ALA A 510 -20.20 7.81 -10.45
C ALA A 510 -18.82 7.47 -9.85
N VAL A 511 -18.70 7.47 -8.52
CA VAL A 511 -17.47 7.01 -7.83
C VAL A 511 -17.27 5.51 -8.02
N ALA A 512 -18.32 4.68 -7.93
CA ALA A 512 -18.22 3.24 -8.17
C ALA A 512 -17.75 2.93 -9.60
N VAL A 513 -18.20 3.70 -10.60
CA VAL A 513 -17.72 3.59 -11.97
C VAL A 513 -16.25 4.01 -12.09
N SER A 514 -15.88 5.19 -11.57
CA SER A 514 -14.55 5.80 -11.78
C SER A 514 -13.46 5.22 -10.89
N GLU A 515 -13.78 4.66 -9.73
CA GLU A 515 -12.80 4.09 -8.77
C GLU A 515 -12.82 2.54 -8.74
N LEU A 516 -13.17 1.89 -9.86
CA LEU A 516 -13.15 0.43 -10.04
C LEU A 516 -14.01 -0.35 -9.03
N GLY A 517 -15.17 0.18 -8.67
CA GLY A 517 -16.19 -0.56 -7.92
C GLY A 517 -16.61 -1.83 -8.67
N SER A 518 -16.94 -2.90 -7.96
CA SER A 518 -17.34 -4.16 -8.58
C SER A 518 -18.69 -4.04 -9.32
N VAL A 519 -18.91 -4.88 -10.33
CA VAL A 519 -20.20 -4.92 -11.06
C VAL A 519 -21.36 -5.15 -10.08
N PRO A 520 -21.29 -6.11 -9.11
CA PRO A 520 -22.36 -6.27 -8.13
C PRO A 520 -22.64 -5.02 -7.27
N LEU A 521 -21.62 -4.19 -6.98
CA LEU A 521 -21.87 -2.91 -6.29
C LEU A 521 -22.61 -1.93 -7.18
N VAL A 522 -22.23 -1.83 -8.46
CA VAL A 522 -22.90 -0.94 -9.42
C VAL A 522 -24.36 -1.37 -9.58
N GLU A 523 -24.64 -2.64 -9.76
CA GLU A 523 -25.98 -3.20 -9.85
C GLU A 523 -26.78 -2.90 -8.56
N ALA A 524 -26.21 -3.14 -7.39
CA ALA A 524 -26.88 -2.87 -6.10
C ALA A 524 -27.22 -1.38 -5.90
N LEU A 525 -26.38 -0.46 -6.40
CA LEU A 525 -26.68 0.98 -6.37
C LEU A 525 -27.80 1.35 -7.35
N LEU A 526 -27.82 0.73 -8.54
CA LEU A 526 -28.91 0.92 -9.51
C LEU A 526 -30.24 0.36 -8.98
N ASP A 527 -30.23 -0.81 -8.39
CA ASP A 527 -31.40 -1.45 -7.78
C ASP A 527 -31.93 -0.62 -6.59
N ALA A 528 -31.04 0.07 -5.87
CA ALA A 528 -31.42 1.00 -4.81
C ALA A 528 -32.02 2.33 -5.35
N GLY A 529 -32.00 2.56 -6.67
CA GLY A 529 -32.60 3.73 -7.31
C GLY A 529 -31.62 4.86 -7.62
N SER A 530 -30.31 4.60 -7.70
CA SER A 530 -29.34 5.62 -8.13
C SER A 530 -29.64 6.11 -9.55
N ARG A 531 -29.59 7.42 -9.75
CA ARG A 531 -29.79 8.07 -11.04
C ARG A 531 -28.61 7.83 -11.97
N ILE A 532 -28.90 7.69 -13.27
CA ILE A 532 -27.90 7.52 -14.34
C ILE A 532 -27.70 8.76 -15.20
N ASP A 533 -28.55 9.76 -15.07
CA ASP A 533 -28.53 11.06 -15.77
C ASP A 533 -27.66 12.08 -15.01
N VAL A 534 -26.50 11.66 -14.54
CA VAL A 534 -25.61 12.48 -13.73
C VAL A 534 -24.31 12.79 -14.46
N ILE A 535 -23.76 13.97 -14.18
CA ILE A 535 -22.45 14.43 -14.63
C ILE A 535 -21.58 14.81 -13.43
N ASP A 536 -20.26 14.70 -13.59
CA ASP A 536 -19.29 15.15 -12.61
C ASP A 536 -18.84 16.61 -12.83
N SER A 537 -17.91 17.11 -12.02
CA SER A 537 -17.37 18.48 -12.15
C SER A 537 -16.58 18.74 -13.44
N THR A 538 -16.28 17.71 -14.23
CA THR A 538 -15.65 17.78 -15.55
C THR A 538 -16.66 17.60 -16.68
N GLU A 539 -17.95 17.66 -16.35
CA GLU A 539 -19.08 17.47 -17.25
C GLU A 539 -19.17 16.07 -17.88
N LEU A 540 -18.42 15.08 -17.35
CA LEU A 540 -18.48 13.71 -17.87
C LEU A 540 -19.70 12.96 -17.35
N SER A 541 -20.44 12.32 -18.27
CA SER A 541 -21.52 11.38 -17.94
C SER A 541 -20.99 10.03 -17.51
N LEU A 542 -21.85 9.18 -16.93
CA LEU A 542 -21.49 7.80 -16.59
C LEU A 542 -20.98 7.01 -17.81
N ALA A 543 -21.59 7.20 -19.00
CA ALA A 543 -21.16 6.54 -20.23
C ALA A 543 -19.72 6.94 -20.61
N GLN A 544 -19.39 8.22 -20.47
CA GLN A 544 -18.06 8.75 -20.73
C GLN A 544 -17.05 8.31 -19.67
N LEU A 545 -17.43 8.26 -18.40
CA LEU A 545 -16.58 7.71 -17.33
C LEU A 545 -16.29 6.22 -17.55
N ILE A 546 -17.27 5.42 -17.95
CA ILE A 546 -17.09 4.00 -18.30
C ILE A 546 -16.05 3.85 -19.41
N ARG A 547 -16.12 4.67 -20.48
CA ARG A 547 -15.16 4.69 -21.59
C ARG A 547 -13.77 5.13 -21.11
N ARG A 548 -13.68 6.24 -20.38
CA ARG A 548 -12.43 6.82 -19.86
C ARG A 548 -11.66 5.83 -18.99
N TYR A 549 -12.35 5.10 -18.11
CA TYR A 549 -11.73 4.12 -17.21
C TYR A 549 -11.72 2.71 -17.80
N ARG A 550 -12.07 2.55 -19.11
CA ARG A 550 -12.10 1.28 -19.86
C ARG A 550 -12.85 0.16 -19.12
N ARG A 551 -13.96 0.50 -18.48
CA ARG A 551 -14.83 -0.41 -17.73
C ARG A 551 -15.69 -1.25 -18.69
N LYS A 552 -15.03 -2.17 -19.46
CA LYS A 552 -15.73 -3.07 -20.41
C LYS A 552 -16.79 -3.92 -19.70
N ASP A 553 -16.58 -4.21 -18.43
CA ASP A 553 -17.49 -4.94 -17.53
C ASP A 553 -18.81 -4.17 -17.24
N LEU A 554 -18.86 -2.87 -17.50
CA LEU A 554 -20.04 -2.01 -17.33
C LEU A 554 -20.65 -1.59 -18.68
N GLY A 555 -20.45 -2.37 -19.75
CA GLY A 555 -21.03 -2.11 -21.08
C GLY A 555 -22.54 -1.93 -21.04
N PHE A 556 -23.24 -2.77 -20.27
CA PHE A 556 -24.69 -2.70 -20.07
C PHE A 556 -25.15 -1.33 -19.54
N LEU A 557 -24.42 -0.76 -18.58
CA LEU A 557 -24.75 0.55 -18.02
C LEU A 557 -24.45 1.67 -19.03
N ARG A 558 -23.35 1.56 -19.79
CA ARG A 558 -23.02 2.52 -20.85
C ARG A 558 -24.11 2.58 -21.90
N GLU A 559 -24.56 1.43 -22.41
CA GLU A 559 -25.62 1.33 -23.40
C GLU A 559 -26.93 1.93 -22.87
N ARG A 560 -27.28 1.63 -21.63
CA ARG A 560 -28.47 2.15 -20.96
C ARG A 560 -28.43 3.68 -20.85
N VAL A 561 -27.31 4.29 -20.43
CA VAL A 561 -27.16 5.76 -20.32
C VAL A 561 -27.31 6.42 -21.69
N ILE A 562 -26.71 5.84 -22.75
CA ILE A 562 -26.81 6.39 -24.11
C ILE A 562 -28.26 6.33 -24.64
N ALA A 563 -28.98 5.23 -24.38
CA ALA A 563 -30.33 5.02 -24.83
C ALA A 563 -31.36 5.92 -24.10
N GLU A 564 -31.26 6.04 -22.77
CA GLU A 564 -32.22 6.78 -21.95
C GLU A 564 -31.90 8.28 -21.89
N HIS A 565 -30.63 8.69 -22.04
CA HIS A 565 -30.18 10.07 -21.93
C HIS A 565 -29.22 10.46 -23.08
N PRO A 566 -29.68 10.46 -24.34
CA PRO A 566 -28.84 10.78 -25.48
C PRO A 566 -28.28 12.20 -25.37
N GLY A 567 -26.99 12.35 -25.64
CA GLY A 567 -26.29 13.64 -25.60
C GLY A 567 -25.94 14.17 -24.21
N ILE A 568 -26.17 13.39 -23.13
CA ILE A 568 -25.68 13.76 -21.79
C ILE A 568 -24.15 13.68 -21.70
N GLY A 569 -23.53 14.73 -21.14
CA GLY A 569 -22.10 14.78 -20.87
C GLY A 569 -21.36 15.78 -21.75
N SER A 570 -20.03 15.65 -21.81
CA SER A 570 -19.15 16.61 -22.46
C SER A 570 -18.99 16.34 -23.94
N GLU A 571 -19.46 17.29 -24.79
CA GLU A 571 -19.24 17.24 -26.25
C GLU A 571 -17.73 17.32 -26.60
N TRP A 572 -16.96 18.03 -25.80
CA TRP A 572 -15.52 18.12 -26.00
C TRP A 572 -14.84 16.75 -25.84
N TYR A 573 -15.26 15.95 -24.83
CA TYR A 573 -14.73 14.63 -24.60
C TYR A 573 -15.00 13.67 -25.76
N GLU A 574 -16.23 13.69 -26.31
CA GLU A 574 -16.58 12.85 -27.48
C GLU A 574 -15.73 13.22 -28.69
N ARG A 575 -15.61 14.49 -29.02
CA ARG A 575 -14.74 14.95 -30.11
C ARG A 575 -13.28 14.60 -29.93
N TRP A 576 -12.77 14.70 -28.70
CA TRP A 576 -11.38 14.34 -28.37
C TRP A 576 -11.11 12.83 -28.57
N VAL A 577 -12.06 11.98 -28.22
CA VAL A 577 -11.94 10.53 -28.37
C VAL A 577 -12.06 10.13 -29.84
N GLU A 578 -12.97 10.71 -30.60
CA GLU A 578 -13.12 10.46 -32.05
C GLU A 578 -11.80 10.75 -32.80
N HIS A 579 -11.16 11.88 -32.53
CA HIS A 579 -9.87 12.21 -33.16
C HIS A 579 -8.73 11.27 -32.71
N GLY A 580 -8.73 10.81 -31.47
CA GLY A 580 -7.71 9.88 -30.96
C GLY A 580 -7.82 8.46 -31.53
N GLU A 581 -9.02 8.01 -31.88
CA GLU A 581 -9.23 6.71 -32.55
C GLU A 581 -8.82 6.76 -34.03
N GLU A 582 -8.95 7.91 -34.71
CA GLU A 582 -8.48 8.11 -36.08
C GLU A 582 -6.94 8.07 -36.19
N ASP A 583 -6.22 8.56 -35.15
CA ASP A 583 -4.75 8.53 -35.10
C ASP A 583 -4.19 7.12 -34.79
N GLU A 584 -4.93 6.24 -34.11
CA GLU A 584 -4.52 4.85 -33.86
C GLU A 584 -4.78 3.91 -35.04
N GLU A 585 -5.67 4.27 -36.00
CA GLU A 585 -5.94 3.50 -37.21
C GLU A 585 -5.02 3.89 -38.41
N GLN A 586 -4.22 4.94 -38.28
CA GLN A 586 -3.18 5.35 -39.26
C GLN A 586 -1.78 4.89 -38.82
#